data_eb319479b601ad1188e4709f2697e033
#
_entry.id   eb319479b601ad1188e4709f2697e033
#
_cell.length_a   1.000
_cell.length_b   1.000
_cell.length_c   1.000
_cell.angle_alpha   90.00
_cell.angle_beta   90.00
_cell.angle_gamma   90.00
#
_symmetry.space_group_name_H-M   'P 1'
#
loop_
_entity.id
_entity.type
_entity.pdbx_description
1 polymer ?
#
loop_
_entity_poly.entity_id
_entity_poly.type
_entity_poly.pdbx_seq_one_letter_code
_entity_poly.pdbx_strand_id
1 'polypeptide(L)'
;IVNEQSLMQPDTDFVKIRLEAQRFLEDSCKNNNIGFSVCYFGDVYGNASWFTEMIVNRLKNGTFKIPGKGDYDKCFIHVDDAVGILLSIAKNNLKDQSYVCADSTSVTFKEFVDYTADKIGKKHPGGIPMFLAKGVLGSDLVKLLTTPMKISNQKVSEIYKFVYPSYKEGINSILES
;
A
#
# COMPACT_ATOMS: atom_id res chain seq x y z
N ILE A 1 12.68 7.41 -6.06
CA ILE A 1 12.06 7.34 -4.72
C ILE A 1 11.02 8.46 -4.65
N VAL A 2 9.78 8.09 -4.37
CA VAL A 2 8.65 9.03 -4.23
C VAL A 2 8.66 9.61 -2.81
N ASN A 3 8.43 10.89 -2.70
CA ASN A 3 8.28 11.64 -1.44
C ASN A 3 7.22 12.74 -1.61
N GLU A 4 7.02 13.56 -0.61
CA GLU A 4 5.99 14.60 -0.57
C GLU A 4 6.18 15.72 -1.61
N GLN A 5 7.38 15.87 -2.18
CA GLN A 5 7.67 16.84 -3.26
C GLN A 5 7.52 16.22 -4.66
N SER A 6 7.23 14.93 -4.75
CA SER A 6 7.10 14.25 -6.04
C SER A 6 5.87 14.74 -6.81
N LEU A 7 6.02 14.94 -8.11
CA LEU A 7 4.90 15.32 -8.97
C LEU A 7 3.91 14.17 -9.11
N MET A 8 2.64 14.46 -8.89
CA MET A 8 1.56 13.51 -9.13
C MET A 8 1.28 13.40 -10.62
N GLN A 9 1.44 12.20 -11.16
CA GLN A 9 1.18 11.90 -12.57
C GLN A 9 0.10 10.81 -12.68
N PRO A 10 -1.19 11.18 -12.55
CA PRO A 10 -2.29 10.23 -12.64
C PRO A 10 -2.40 9.69 -14.06
N ASP A 11 -2.25 8.39 -14.23
CA ASP A 11 -2.20 7.71 -15.52
C ASP A 11 -3.36 6.74 -15.77
N THR A 12 -4.25 6.58 -14.79
CA THR A 12 -5.52 5.86 -14.90
C THR A 12 -6.68 6.76 -14.50
N ASP A 13 -7.88 6.48 -14.99
CA ASP A 13 -9.05 7.29 -14.66
C ASP A 13 -9.40 7.21 -13.17
N PHE A 14 -9.18 6.05 -12.56
CA PHE A 14 -9.33 5.89 -11.11
C PHE A 14 -8.45 6.87 -10.32
N VAL A 15 -7.16 6.99 -10.68
CA VAL A 15 -6.22 7.88 -9.98
C VAL A 15 -6.53 9.35 -10.27
N LYS A 16 -6.97 9.70 -11.50
CA LYS A 16 -7.41 11.06 -11.86
C LYS A 16 -8.59 11.51 -10.99
N ILE A 17 -9.63 10.69 -10.90
CA ILE A 17 -10.82 10.99 -10.09
C ILE A 17 -10.46 11.19 -8.61
N ARG A 18 -9.58 10.34 -8.06
CA ARG A 18 -9.11 10.49 -6.68
C ARG A 18 -8.36 11.81 -6.46
N LEU A 19 -7.51 12.19 -7.40
CA LEU A 19 -6.77 13.46 -7.32
C LEU A 19 -7.70 14.67 -7.43
N GLU A 20 -8.71 14.62 -8.28
CA GLU A 20 -9.74 15.65 -8.38
C GLU A 20 -10.54 15.79 -7.08
N ALA A 21 -10.96 14.66 -6.49
CA ALA A 21 -11.65 14.65 -5.21
C ALA A 21 -10.78 15.24 -4.08
N GLN A 22 -9.49 14.90 -4.05
CA GLN A 22 -8.55 15.48 -3.08
C GLN A 22 -8.45 16.99 -3.23
N ARG A 23 -8.25 17.50 -4.45
CA ARG A 23 -8.17 18.95 -4.73
C ARG A 23 -9.44 19.67 -4.31
N PHE A 24 -10.60 19.09 -4.62
CA PHE A 24 -11.88 19.64 -4.17
C PHE A 24 -11.96 19.76 -2.64
N LEU A 25 -11.52 18.75 -1.92
CA LEU A 25 -11.49 18.76 -0.45
C LEU A 25 -10.50 19.79 0.09
N GLU A 26 -9.29 19.87 -0.47
CA GLU A 26 -8.28 20.88 -0.10
C GLU A 26 -8.82 22.30 -0.26
N ASP A 27 -9.41 22.62 -1.42
CA ASP A 27 -9.99 23.92 -1.69
C ASP A 27 -11.16 24.23 -0.75
N SER A 28 -12.04 23.25 -0.52
CA SER A 28 -13.17 23.39 0.40
C SER A 28 -12.72 23.65 1.84
N CYS A 29 -11.73 22.94 2.31
CA CYS A 29 -11.15 23.12 3.64
C CYS A 29 -10.50 24.51 3.76
N LYS A 30 -9.71 24.90 2.77
CA LYS A 30 -9.04 26.22 2.74
C LYS A 30 -10.06 27.37 2.75
N ASN A 31 -11.12 27.29 1.95
CA ASN A 31 -12.17 28.32 1.89
C ASN A 31 -12.96 28.46 3.19
N ASN A 32 -12.98 27.42 4.02
CA ASN A 32 -13.67 27.40 5.31
C ASN A 32 -12.73 27.49 6.52
N ASN A 33 -11.45 27.80 6.34
CA ASN A 33 -10.42 27.86 7.38
C ASN A 33 -10.31 26.54 8.19
N ILE A 34 -10.51 25.40 7.54
CA ILE A 34 -10.35 24.06 8.11
C ILE A 34 -8.96 23.55 7.73
N GLY A 35 -8.15 23.14 8.72
CA GLY A 35 -6.87 22.50 8.47
C GLY A 35 -7.06 21.16 7.74
N PHE A 36 -6.23 20.89 6.74
CA PHE A 36 -6.32 19.71 5.90
C PHE A 36 -4.94 19.06 5.76
N SER A 37 -4.84 17.76 6.07
CA SER A 37 -3.60 17.01 5.84
C SER A 37 -3.89 15.75 5.05
N VAL A 38 -2.93 15.33 4.23
CA VAL A 38 -3.06 14.19 3.32
C VAL A 38 -2.03 13.12 3.66
N CYS A 39 -2.48 11.87 3.76
CA CYS A 39 -1.61 10.70 3.85
C CYS A 39 -1.70 9.89 2.56
N TYR A 40 -0.56 9.72 1.90
CA TYR A 40 -0.41 8.84 0.73
C TYR A 40 0.15 7.52 1.23
N PHE A 41 -0.74 6.57 1.43
CA PHE A 41 -0.37 5.24 1.91
C PHE A 41 0.15 4.35 0.77
N GLY A 42 1.18 3.56 1.07
CA GLY A 42 1.48 2.36 0.30
C GLY A 42 0.31 1.37 0.33
N ASP A 43 0.54 0.15 -0.12
CA ASP A 43 -0.49 -0.89 -0.09
C ASP A 43 -0.82 -1.26 1.38
N VAL A 44 -1.95 -0.77 1.89
CA VAL A 44 -2.39 -1.04 3.26
C VAL A 44 -2.85 -2.49 3.35
N TYR A 45 -2.29 -3.26 4.28
CA TYR A 45 -2.65 -4.65 4.52
C TYR A 45 -2.95 -4.91 5.99
N GLY A 46 -3.70 -5.98 6.28
CA GLY A 46 -4.09 -6.34 7.62
C GLY A 46 -5.00 -7.56 7.64
N ASN A 47 -5.53 -7.89 8.80
CA ASN A 47 -6.52 -8.95 8.93
C ASN A 47 -7.86 -8.52 8.27
N ALA A 48 -8.65 -9.49 7.81
CA ALA A 48 -9.93 -9.28 7.12
C ALA A 48 -9.85 -8.28 5.94
N SER A 49 -8.77 -8.31 5.17
CA SER A 49 -8.49 -7.40 4.05
C SER A 49 -8.16 -8.18 2.77
N TRP A 50 -7.85 -7.45 1.69
CA TRP A 50 -7.37 -8.05 0.44
C TRP A 50 -6.18 -9.01 0.66
N PHE A 51 -5.33 -8.75 1.66
CA PHE A 51 -4.20 -9.60 1.99
C PHE A 51 -4.66 -11.01 2.41
N THR A 52 -5.56 -11.09 3.40
CA THR A 52 -6.08 -12.38 3.87
C THR A 52 -6.98 -13.05 2.83
N GLU A 53 -7.86 -12.29 2.18
CA GLU A 53 -8.84 -12.80 1.23
C GLU A 53 -8.19 -13.25 -0.09
N MET A 54 -7.35 -12.41 -0.67
CA MET A 54 -6.83 -12.62 -2.01
C MET A 54 -5.45 -13.29 -2.03
N ILE A 55 -4.61 -13.09 -1.01
CA ILE A 55 -3.29 -13.73 -0.96
C ILE A 55 -3.35 -14.97 -0.08
N VAL A 56 -3.59 -14.83 1.22
CA VAL A 56 -3.47 -15.93 2.19
C VAL A 56 -4.42 -17.09 1.83
N ASN A 57 -5.71 -16.80 1.63
CA ASN A 57 -6.70 -17.84 1.32
C ASN A 57 -6.43 -18.53 -0.03
N ARG A 58 -6.01 -17.77 -1.04
CA ARG A 58 -5.68 -18.38 -2.34
C ARG A 58 -4.36 -19.15 -2.32
N LEU A 59 -3.38 -18.74 -1.52
CA LEU A 59 -2.16 -19.54 -1.28
C LEU A 59 -2.50 -20.85 -0.56
N LYS A 60 -3.35 -20.81 0.48
CA LYS A 60 -3.83 -22.02 1.17
C LYS A 60 -4.48 -23.01 0.20
N ASN A 61 -5.25 -22.51 -0.75
CA ASN A 61 -5.96 -23.30 -1.75
C ASN A 61 -5.13 -23.63 -3.02
N GLY A 62 -3.88 -23.14 -3.11
CA GLY A 62 -3.00 -23.36 -4.28
C GLY A 62 -3.46 -22.67 -5.56
N THR A 63 -4.36 -21.69 -5.48
CA THR A 63 -4.95 -20.98 -6.63
C THR A 63 -4.34 -19.61 -6.89
N PHE A 64 -3.48 -19.11 -5.98
CA PHE A 64 -2.85 -17.82 -6.16
C PHE A 64 -1.82 -17.84 -7.30
N LYS A 65 -1.84 -16.79 -8.12
CA LYS A 65 -0.86 -16.57 -9.19
C LYS A 65 -0.39 -15.12 -9.18
N ILE A 66 0.90 -14.92 -9.39
CA ILE A 66 1.51 -13.61 -9.46
C ILE A 66 1.38 -13.05 -10.88
N PRO A 67 0.87 -11.82 -11.10
CA PRO A 67 0.91 -11.17 -12.40
C PRO A 67 2.38 -10.95 -12.85
N GLY A 68 2.75 -11.46 -14.02
CA GLY A 68 4.13 -11.42 -14.51
C GLY A 68 5.07 -12.26 -13.65
N LYS A 69 6.25 -11.72 -13.37
CA LYS A 69 7.28 -12.34 -12.51
C LYS A 69 7.19 -11.90 -11.04
N GLY A 70 6.46 -10.82 -10.77
CA GLY A 70 6.37 -10.23 -9.44
C GLY A 70 7.63 -9.47 -8.98
N ASP A 71 8.53 -9.18 -9.91
CA ASP A 71 9.82 -8.50 -9.69
C ASP A 71 9.71 -6.96 -9.65
N TYR A 72 8.51 -6.46 -9.45
CA TYR A 72 8.23 -5.03 -9.28
C TYR A 72 8.18 -4.67 -7.79
N ASP A 73 8.86 -3.57 -7.46
CA ASP A 73 8.91 -3.04 -6.10
C ASP A 73 7.54 -2.57 -5.63
N LYS A 74 7.22 -2.87 -4.38
CA LYS A 74 6.02 -2.43 -3.67
C LYS A 74 6.40 -1.85 -2.32
N CYS A 75 5.56 -0.97 -1.84
CA CYS A 75 5.65 -0.41 -0.48
C CYS A 75 4.36 -0.74 0.25
N PHE A 76 4.49 -1.38 1.37
CA PHE A 76 3.37 -1.83 2.20
C PHE A 76 3.29 -1.01 3.50
N ILE A 77 2.15 -1.07 4.15
CA ILE A 77 1.96 -0.56 5.50
C ILE A 77 0.91 -1.40 6.22
N HIS A 78 1.21 -1.83 7.44
CA HIS A 78 0.23 -2.51 8.27
C HIS A 78 -0.92 -1.56 8.65
N VAL A 79 -2.15 -2.06 8.68
CA VAL A 79 -3.35 -1.25 8.96
C VAL A 79 -3.26 -0.53 10.31
N ASP A 80 -2.71 -1.16 11.34
CA ASP A 80 -2.55 -0.52 12.66
C ASP A 80 -1.59 0.67 12.62
N ASP A 81 -0.51 0.58 11.84
CA ASP A 81 0.40 1.70 11.63
C ASP A 81 -0.26 2.81 10.81
N ALA A 82 -1.05 2.46 9.79
CA ALA A 82 -1.82 3.45 9.04
C ALA A 82 -2.79 4.22 9.95
N VAL A 83 -3.52 3.52 10.82
CA VAL A 83 -4.40 4.13 11.83
C VAL A 83 -3.60 4.95 12.85
N GLY A 84 -2.47 4.42 13.33
CA GLY A 84 -1.59 5.10 14.28
C GLY A 84 -1.07 6.43 13.75
N ILE A 85 -0.68 6.49 12.47
CA ILE A 85 -0.25 7.72 11.78
C ILE A 85 -1.39 8.75 11.75
N LEU A 86 -2.59 8.35 11.32
CA LEU A 86 -3.76 9.23 11.28
C LEU A 86 -4.08 9.81 12.66
N LEU A 87 -4.04 8.96 13.69
CA LEU A 87 -4.25 9.40 15.08
C LEU A 87 -3.14 10.33 15.58
N SER A 88 -1.88 10.10 15.20
CA SER A 88 -0.76 10.98 15.54
C SER A 88 -0.94 12.37 14.92
N ILE A 89 -1.31 12.44 13.63
CA ILE A 89 -1.60 13.71 12.95
C ILE A 89 -2.74 14.46 13.63
N ALA A 90 -3.83 13.76 13.93
CA ALA A 90 -5.00 14.36 14.58
C ALA A 90 -4.69 14.87 15.99
N LYS A 91 -4.03 14.05 16.84
CA LYS A 91 -3.70 14.40 18.23
C LYS A 91 -2.71 15.57 18.33
N ASN A 92 -1.75 15.63 17.41
CA ASN A 92 -0.74 16.70 17.40
C ASN A 92 -1.18 17.90 16.56
N ASN A 93 -2.41 17.91 16.04
CA ASN A 93 -2.97 19.01 15.26
C ASN A 93 -2.06 19.44 14.07
N LEU A 94 -1.47 18.45 13.39
CA LEU A 94 -0.57 18.66 12.27
C LEU A 94 -1.40 18.99 11.02
N LYS A 95 -1.56 20.27 10.74
CA LYS A 95 -2.39 20.79 9.64
C LYS A 95 -1.55 21.17 8.43
N ASP A 96 -2.22 21.17 7.27
CA ASP A 96 -1.70 21.68 6.00
C ASP A 96 -0.39 20.98 5.58
N GLN A 97 -0.35 19.67 5.81
CA GLN A 97 0.80 18.82 5.54
C GLN A 97 0.40 17.64 4.66
N SER A 98 1.38 17.13 3.93
CA SER A 98 1.28 15.84 3.25
C SER A 98 2.34 14.88 3.80
N TYR A 99 1.98 13.59 3.86
CA TYR A 99 2.84 12.52 4.33
C TYR A 99 2.79 11.33 3.36
N VAL A 100 3.95 10.80 3.00
CA VAL A 100 4.05 9.53 2.29
C VAL A 100 4.31 8.43 3.32
N CYS A 101 3.43 7.45 3.38
CA CYS A 101 3.32 6.52 4.50
C CYS A 101 3.47 5.07 4.02
N ALA A 102 4.59 4.44 4.36
CA ALA A 102 4.82 3.01 4.20
C ALA A 102 5.76 2.51 5.29
N ASP A 103 5.88 1.20 5.45
CA ASP A 103 6.91 0.62 6.28
C ASP A 103 8.33 0.94 5.75
N SER A 104 9.35 0.62 6.51
CA SER A 104 10.73 1.01 6.20
C SER A 104 11.35 0.25 5.04
N THR A 105 10.69 -0.79 4.51
CA THR A 105 11.25 -1.73 3.55
C THR A 105 10.50 -1.72 2.23
N SER A 106 11.18 -1.25 1.16
CA SER A 106 10.77 -1.60 -0.20
C SER A 106 11.06 -3.08 -0.46
N VAL A 107 10.11 -3.80 -1.03
CA VAL A 107 10.17 -5.23 -1.28
C VAL A 107 9.54 -5.54 -2.64
N THR A 108 10.00 -6.55 -3.36
CA THR A 108 9.30 -7.02 -4.54
C THR A 108 7.99 -7.70 -4.14
N PHE A 109 6.97 -7.59 -4.99
CA PHE A 109 5.69 -8.27 -4.73
C PHE A 109 5.88 -9.79 -4.58
N LYS A 110 6.84 -10.35 -5.33
CA LYS A 110 7.19 -11.77 -5.22
C LYS A 110 7.72 -12.12 -3.84
N GLU A 111 8.67 -11.35 -3.30
CA GLU A 111 9.24 -11.59 -1.96
C GLU A 111 8.18 -11.49 -0.86
N PHE A 112 7.27 -10.52 -0.96
CA PHE A 112 6.14 -10.38 -0.02
C PHE A 112 5.24 -11.62 -0.04
N VAL A 113 4.89 -12.12 -1.22
CA VAL A 113 4.04 -13.29 -1.40
C VAL A 113 4.75 -14.58 -1.01
N ASP A 114 6.03 -14.74 -1.39
CA ASP A 114 6.83 -15.93 -1.06
C ASP A 114 7.01 -16.04 0.46
N TYR A 115 7.32 -14.93 1.14
CA TYR A 115 7.39 -14.91 2.60
C TYR A 115 6.07 -15.32 3.26
N THR A 116 4.95 -14.83 2.73
CA THR A 116 3.62 -15.24 3.22
C THR A 116 3.39 -16.74 3.01
N ALA A 117 3.77 -17.28 1.84
CA ALA A 117 3.64 -18.71 1.54
C ALA A 117 4.48 -19.57 2.50
N ASP A 118 5.72 -19.17 2.79
CA ASP A 118 6.60 -19.85 3.74
C ASP A 118 5.97 -19.88 5.14
N LYS A 119 5.44 -18.75 5.60
CA LYS A 119 4.82 -18.66 6.94
C LYS A 119 3.59 -19.54 7.11
N ILE A 120 2.83 -19.80 6.05
CA ILE A 120 1.66 -20.70 6.09
C ILE A 120 1.99 -22.13 5.62
N GLY A 121 3.26 -22.46 5.40
CA GLY A 121 3.73 -23.78 4.98
C GLY A 121 3.26 -24.20 3.58
N LYS A 122 3.18 -23.25 2.65
CA LYS A 122 2.74 -23.47 1.26
C LYS A 122 3.88 -23.24 0.26
N LYS A 123 3.76 -23.87 -0.92
CA LYS A 123 4.72 -23.66 -2.01
C LYS A 123 4.59 -22.23 -2.56
N HIS A 124 5.71 -21.68 -2.99
CA HIS A 124 5.73 -20.40 -3.69
C HIS A 124 4.87 -20.44 -4.94
N PRO A 125 3.99 -19.47 -5.18
CA PRO A 125 3.13 -19.46 -6.35
C PRO A 125 3.91 -19.12 -7.62
N GLY A 126 3.51 -19.72 -8.72
CA GLY A 126 4.04 -19.34 -10.04
C GLY A 126 3.42 -18.04 -10.56
N GLY A 127 4.12 -17.42 -11.53
CA GLY A 127 3.59 -16.27 -12.26
C GLY A 127 2.65 -16.67 -13.39
N ILE A 128 1.81 -15.73 -13.83
CA ILE A 128 1.03 -15.81 -15.06
C ILE A 128 1.45 -14.70 -16.03
N PRO A 129 1.43 -14.94 -17.34
CA PRO A 129 1.69 -13.89 -18.33
C PRO A 129 0.80 -12.68 -18.13
N MET A 130 1.38 -11.46 -18.27
CA MET A 130 0.67 -10.20 -18.04
C MET A 130 -0.60 -10.04 -18.88
N PHE A 131 -0.61 -10.55 -20.11
CA PHE A 131 -1.79 -10.47 -20.97
C PHE A 131 -2.97 -11.29 -20.41
N LEU A 132 -2.70 -12.44 -19.78
CA LEU A 132 -3.74 -13.23 -19.11
C LEU A 132 -4.25 -12.52 -17.86
N ALA A 133 -3.35 -11.93 -17.06
CA ALA A 133 -3.74 -11.12 -15.91
C ALA A 133 -4.65 -9.95 -16.32
N LYS A 134 -4.30 -9.24 -17.41
CA LYS A 134 -5.12 -8.15 -17.98
C LYS A 134 -6.49 -8.63 -18.47
N GLY A 135 -6.56 -9.81 -19.06
CA GLY A 135 -7.81 -10.41 -19.52
C GLY A 135 -8.79 -10.73 -18.37
N VAL A 136 -8.27 -11.08 -17.20
CA VAL A 136 -9.09 -11.44 -16.02
C VAL A 136 -9.41 -10.23 -15.15
N LEU A 137 -8.44 -9.36 -14.92
CA LEU A 137 -8.54 -8.25 -13.95
C LEU A 137 -8.78 -6.87 -14.61
N GLY A 138 -8.60 -6.78 -15.92
CA GLY A 138 -8.60 -5.50 -16.64
C GLY A 138 -7.24 -4.82 -16.64
N SER A 139 -7.00 -4.01 -17.67
CA SER A 139 -5.69 -3.35 -17.90
C SER A 139 -5.33 -2.37 -16.80
N ASP A 140 -6.28 -1.55 -16.35
CA ASP A 140 -6.05 -0.49 -15.37
C ASP A 140 -5.74 -1.05 -13.98
N LEU A 141 -6.48 -2.09 -13.57
CA LEU A 141 -6.21 -2.74 -12.29
C LEU A 141 -4.84 -3.44 -12.32
N VAL A 142 -4.50 -4.16 -13.39
CA VAL A 142 -3.18 -4.78 -13.50
C VAL A 142 -2.08 -3.71 -13.50
N LYS A 143 -2.26 -2.59 -14.20
CA LYS A 143 -1.31 -1.49 -14.20
C LYS A 143 -1.12 -0.95 -12.77
N LEU A 144 -2.20 -0.67 -12.04
CA LEU A 144 -2.15 -0.19 -10.67
C LEU A 144 -1.40 -1.18 -9.76
N LEU A 145 -1.70 -2.48 -9.86
CA LEU A 145 -1.09 -3.52 -9.03
C LEU A 145 0.40 -3.74 -9.33
N THR A 146 0.82 -3.55 -10.59
CA THR A 146 2.18 -3.90 -11.04
C THR A 146 3.09 -2.69 -11.29
N THR A 147 2.60 -1.47 -11.11
CA THR A 147 3.44 -0.27 -11.18
C THR A 147 4.45 -0.29 -10.04
N PRO A 148 5.76 -0.28 -10.35
CA PRO A 148 6.78 -0.27 -9.30
C PRO A 148 6.70 1.01 -8.48
N MET A 149 6.87 0.88 -7.16
CA MET A 149 6.85 2.02 -6.24
C MET A 149 7.93 1.87 -5.19
N LYS A 150 8.80 2.88 -5.09
CA LYS A 150 9.73 3.07 -3.96
C LYS A 150 9.43 4.41 -3.33
N ILE A 151 9.15 4.43 -2.05
CA ILE A 151 8.81 5.67 -1.34
C ILE A 151 9.78 5.93 -0.19
N SER A 152 9.88 7.21 0.18
CA SER A 152 10.56 7.63 1.40
C SER A 152 9.52 7.87 2.49
N ASN A 153 9.68 7.23 3.63
CA ASN A 153 8.85 7.44 4.81
C ASN A 153 9.52 8.36 5.85
N GLN A 154 10.57 9.08 5.46
CA GLN A 154 11.37 9.88 6.38
C GLN A 154 10.50 10.87 7.18
N LYS A 155 9.66 11.64 6.50
CA LYS A 155 8.82 12.66 7.14
C LYS A 155 7.82 12.07 8.13
N VAL A 156 7.15 10.97 7.76
CA VAL A 156 6.19 10.34 8.66
C VAL A 156 6.87 9.69 9.86
N SER A 157 8.11 9.23 9.72
CA SER A 157 8.90 8.65 10.81
C SER A 157 9.29 9.68 11.89
N GLU A 158 9.25 10.97 11.59
CA GLU A 158 9.47 12.04 12.58
C GLU A 158 8.26 12.20 13.52
N ILE A 159 7.07 11.81 13.09
CA ILE A 159 5.83 11.99 13.86
C ILE A 159 5.22 10.68 14.36
N TYR A 160 5.69 9.54 13.86
CA TYR A 160 5.16 8.24 14.22
C TYR A 160 6.25 7.16 14.24
N LYS A 161 6.27 6.35 15.31
CA LYS A 161 7.14 5.18 15.42
C LYS A 161 6.35 3.94 15.01
N PHE A 162 6.75 3.31 13.92
CA PHE A 162 6.10 2.11 13.40
C PHE A 162 6.12 0.96 14.42
N VAL A 163 4.98 0.32 14.61
CA VAL A 163 4.82 -0.92 15.37
C VAL A 163 5.33 -2.10 14.55
N TYR A 164 5.06 -2.07 13.25
CA TYR A 164 5.48 -3.07 12.26
C TYR A 164 6.41 -2.41 11.23
N PRO A 165 7.71 -2.22 11.55
CA PRO A 165 8.63 -1.48 10.69
C PRO A 165 9.00 -2.21 9.40
N SER A 166 8.58 -3.45 9.22
CA SER A 166 8.67 -4.18 7.95
C SER A 166 7.47 -5.09 7.72
N TYR A 167 7.24 -5.44 6.45
CA TYR A 167 6.20 -6.38 6.08
C TYR A 167 6.30 -7.73 6.80
N LYS A 168 7.50 -8.13 7.24
CA LYS A 168 7.70 -9.40 7.94
C LYS A 168 7.03 -9.43 9.31
N GLU A 169 7.24 -8.36 10.09
CA GLU A 169 6.58 -8.23 11.38
C GLU A 169 5.06 -8.14 11.24
N GLY A 170 4.59 -7.36 10.27
CA GLY A 170 3.16 -7.22 10.02
C GLY A 170 2.50 -8.51 9.55
N ILE A 171 3.14 -9.27 8.64
CA ILE A 171 2.62 -10.59 8.22
C ILE A 171 2.59 -11.56 9.39
N ASN A 172 3.65 -11.60 10.19
CA ASN A 172 3.69 -12.48 11.36
C ASN A 172 2.55 -12.17 12.34
N SER A 173 2.31 -10.90 12.65
CA SER A 173 1.23 -10.51 13.57
C SER A 173 -0.16 -10.94 13.10
N ILE A 174 -0.40 -10.94 11.77
CA ILE A 174 -1.68 -11.35 11.18
C ILE A 174 -1.84 -12.87 11.18
N LEU A 175 -0.75 -13.62 10.93
CA LEU A 175 -0.83 -15.07 10.76
C LEU A 175 -0.71 -15.84 12.09
N GLU A 176 -0.20 -15.19 13.15
CA GLU A 176 -0.06 -15.76 14.50
C GLU A 176 -1.25 -15.39 15.42
N SER A 177 -2.13 -14.49 14.97
CA SER A 177 -3.38 -14.13 15.66
C SER A 177 -4.52 -15.11 15.32
#